data_6f7ee2579948ba82ec670e45887fbc3d
#
_entry.id   6f7ee2579948ba82ec670e45887fbc3d
#
_cell.length_a   1.000
_cell.length_b   1.000
_cell.length_c   1.000
_cell.angle_alpha   90.00
_cell.angle_beta   90.00
_cell.angle_gamma   90.00
#
_symmetry.space_group_name_H-M   'P 1'
#
loop_
_entity.id
_entity.type
_entity.pdbx_description
1 polymer ?
#
loop_
_entity_poly.entity_id
_entity_poly.type
_entity_poly.pdbx_seq_one_letter_code
_entity_poly.pdbx_strand_id
1 'polypeptide(L)'
;MSDTFDVVVSRTFPVPPEQAWRAWSEADLVKRWWGPIGFSCPKADVDLRVGGRTLVAMRAPAELGGGDMYGTWSYTEVTPYSRIVYVFNFADPQGNRLVPADLGMPPGIPDDGQHVVTFVEAGARRTTMTVVEHGYTREEARDLSQAGLEQCVDKMAAIFTSP
;
A
#
# COMPACT_ATOMS: atom_id res chain seq x y z
N MET A 1 -2.58 -28.45 -5.23
CA MET A 1 -2.62 -26.99 -5.43
C MET A 1 -2.72 -26.30 -4.09
N SER A 2 -1.86 -25.33 -3.91
CA SER A 2 -1.92 -24.52 -2.70
C SER A 2 -2.96 -23.43 -2.89
N ASP A 3 -3.85 -23.28 -1.93
CA ASP A 3 -4.79 -22.15 -1.93
C ASP A 3 -4.01 -20.88 -1.55
N THR A 4 -4.41 -19.76 -2.15
CA THR A 4 -3.91 -18.46 -1.77
C THR A 4 -5.06 -17.62 -1.25
N PHE A 5 -4.71 -16.63 -0.45
CA PHE A 5 -5.67 -15.71 0.18
C PHE A 5 -5.33 -14.30 -0.25
N ASP A 6 -6.34 -13.52 -0.57
CA ASP A 6 -6.15 -12.13 -0.99
C ASP A 6 -6.55 -11.18 0.14
N VAL A 7 -5.78 -10.10 0.26
CA VAL A 7 -6.23 -8.92 1.01
C VAL A 7 -7.16 -8.15 0.09
N VAL A 8 -8.32 -7.75 0.58
CA VAL A 8 -9.26 -6.89 -0.16
C VAL A 8 -9.76 -5.80 0.79
N VAL A 9 -9.48 -4.56 0.46
CA VAL A 9 -9.97 -3.40 1.22
C VAL A 9 -10.60 -2.42 0.25
N SER A 10 -11.87 -2.07 0.48
CA SER A 10 -12.58 -1.07 -0.30
C SER A 10 -13.02 0.08 0.59
N ARG A 11 -12.93 1.29 0.06
CA ARG A 11 -13.39 2.48 0.77
C ARG A 11 -13.92 3.50 -0.24
N THR A 12 -15.01 4.17 0.11
CA THR A 12 -15.54 5.28 -0.70
C THR A 12 -15.14 6.61 -0.07
N PHE A 13 -14.54 7.48 -0.89
CA PHE A 13 -14.09 8.81 -0.47
C PHE A 13 -14.98 9.89 -1.09
N PRO A 14 -15.21 11.02 -0.39
CA PRO A 14 -16.04 12.11 -0.88
C PRO A 14 -15.26 13.05 -1.83
N VAL A 15 -14.54 12.47 -2.79
CA VAL A 15 -13.72 13.19 -3.77
C VAL A 15 -13.79 12.48 -5.12
N PRO A 16 -13.57 13.18 -6.24
CA PRO A 16 -13.54 12.54 -7.56
C PRO A 16 -12.28 11.67 -7.72
N PRO A 17 -12.28 10.74 -8.72
CA PRO A 17 -11.15 9.82 -8.91
C PRO A 17 -9.79 10.49 -9.07
N GLU A 18 -9.71 11.63 -9.74
CA GLU A 18 -8.44 12.36 -9.91
C GLU A 18 -7.84 12.74 -8.56
N GLN A 19 -8.68 13.09 -7.60
CA GLN A 19 -8.22 13.50 -6.28
C GLN A 19 -7.84 12.28 -5.43
N ALA A 20 -8.62 11.20 -5.49
CA ALA A 20 -8.26 9.95 -4.81
C ALA A 20 -6.94 9.39 -5.35
N TRP A 21 -6.72 9.50 -6.66
CA TRP A 21 -5.47 9.10 -7.31
C TRP A 21 -4.24 9.81 -6.74
N ARG A 22 -4.40 11.08 -6.35
CA ARG A 22 -3.28 11.88 -5.81
C ARG A 22 -2.69 11.26 -4.54
N ALA A 23 -3.50 10.55 -3.75
CA ALA A 23 -3.00 9.87 -2.54
C ALA A 23 -1.92 8.86 -2.88
N TRP A 24 -1.91 8.31 -4.08
CA TRP A 24 -0.95 7.31 -4.54
C TRP A 24 0.17 7.90 -5.41
N SER A 25 -0.07 9.05 -6.03
CA SER A 25 0.85 9.65 -6.99
C SER A 25 1.71 10.77 -6.41
N GLU A 26 1.33 11.35 -5.29
CA GLU A 26 2.08 12.44 -4.68
C GLU A 26 2.79 11.96 -3.41
N ALA A 27 4.12 12.10 -3.41
CA ALA A 27 4.95 11.63 -2.30
C ALA A 27 4.51 12.19 -0.95
N ASP A 28 4.16 13.48 -0.89
CA ASP A 28 3.74 14.12 0.35
C ASP A 28 2.45 13.52 0.89
N LEU A 29 1.55 13.06 0.01
CA LEU A 29 0.32 12.40 0.44
C LEU A 29 0.60 10.96 0.88
N VAL A 30 1.46 10.23 0.16
CA VAL A 30 1.86 8.86 0.56
C VAL A 30 2.44 8.89 1.97
N LYS A 31 3.24 9.88 2.31
CA LYS A 31 3.81 10.01 3.65
C LYS A 31 2.77 10.18 4.75
N ARG A 32 1.55 10.60 4.40
CA ARG A 32 0.48 10.82 5.37
C ARG A 32 -0.29 9.56 5.72
N TRP A 33 -0.31 8.55 4.83
CA TRP A 33 -1.14 7.36 5.06
C TRP A 33 -0.36 6.05 5.09
N TRP A 34 0.86 5.98 4.57
CA TRP A 34 1.61 4.72 4.58
C TRP A 34 2.05 4.38 6.00
N GLY A 35 1.69 3.18 6.44
CA GLY A 35 1.94 2.67 7.78
C GLY A 35 0.65 2.61 8.61
N PRO A 36 0.48 1.54 9.42
CA PRO A 36 -0.67 1.44 10.31
C PRO A 36 -0.67 2.57 11.35
N ILE A 37 -1.76 2.65 12.12
CA ILE A 37 -1.87 3.66 13.19
C ILE A 37 -0.71 3.51 14.17
N GLY A 38 -0.07 4.63 14.50
CA GLY A 38 1.12 4.65 15.36
C GLY A 38 2.43 4.60 14.59
N PHE A 39 2.40 4.19 13.33
CA PHE A 39 3.57 4.21 12.46
C PHE A 39 3.62 5.51 11.67
N SER A 40 4.81 5.86 11.19
CA SER A 40 5.02 7.01 10.33
C SER A 40 5.71 6.60 9.03
N CYS A 41 5.73 7.48 8.06
CA CYS A 41 6.40 7.24 6.78
C CYS A 41 7.44 8.35 6.57
N PRO A 42 8.70 8.13 6.98
CA PRO A 42 9.73 9.17 6.85
C PRO A 42 10.23 9.37 5.43
N LYS A 43 9.95 8.42 4.53
CA LYS A 43 10.45 8.49 3.16
C LYS A 43 9.42 7.94 2.19
N ALA A 44 9.17 8.69 1.11
CA ALA A 44 8.41 8.23 -0.04
C ALA A 44 8.99 8.89 -1.30
N ASP A 45 9.57 8.07 -2.17
CA ASP A 45 10.04 8.50 -3.49
C ASP A 45 9.12 7.88 -4.51
N VAL A 46 8.33 8.68 -5.19
CA VAL A 46 7.26 8.19 -6.08
C VAL A 46 7.62 8.44 -7.54
N ASP A 47 7.53 7.39 -8.34
CA ASP A 47 7.68 7.45 -9.80
C ASP A 47 6.58 6.59 -10.41
N LEU A 48 5.37 7.15 -10.48
CA LEU A 48 4.16 6.44 -10.89
C LEU A 48 4.05 6.38 -12.41
N ARG A 49 4.75 5.42 -13.00
CA ARG A 49 4.70 5.10 -14.42
C ARG A 49 5.08 3.65 -14.62
N VAL A 50 4.65 3.05 -15.72
CA VAL A 50 5.06 1.68 -16.06
C VAL A 50 6.58 1.64 -16.18
N GLY A 51 7.21 0.70 -15.48
CA GLY A 51 8.67 0.60 -15.39
C GLY A 51 9.31 1.47 -14.32
N GLY A 52 8.54 2.38 -13.72
CA GLY A 52 8.98 3.14 -12.56
C GLY A 52 8.72 2.39 -11.26
N ARG A 53 9.15 2.96 -10.16
CA ARG A 53 8.86 2.38 -8.85
C ARG A 53 8.80 3.45 -7.76
N THR A 54 8.04 3.13 -6.71
CA THR A 54 8.00 3.92 -5.48
C THR A 54 8.83 3.21 -4.42
N LEU A 55 9.63 3.96 -3.68
CA LEU A 55 10.36 3.47 -2.51
C LEU A 55 9.77 4.17 -1.28
N VAL A 56 9.29 3.38 -0.33
CA VAL A 56 8.70 3.91 0.91
C VAL A 56 9.38 3.32 2.13
N ALA A 57 9.40 4.08 3.21
CA ALA A 57 9.84 3.60 4.53
C ALA A 57 8.69 3.73 5.51
N MET A 58 8.50 2.69 6.31
CA MET A 58 7.52 2.65 7.40
C MET A 58 8.31 2.62 8.72
N ARG A 59 8.08 3.59 9.59
CA ARG A 59 8.77 3.66 10.88
C ARG A 59 7.85 3.23 12.01
N ALA A 60 8.28 2.19 12.73
CA ALA A 60 7.58 1.73 13.91
C ALA A 60 7.66 2.76 15.04
N PRO A 61 6.64 2.85 15.92
CA PRO A 61 6.73 3.71 17.08
C PRO A 61 7.82 3.21 18.05
N ALA A 62 8.28 4.10 18.94
CA ALA A 62 9.34 3.78 19.88
C ALA A 62 9.03 2.54 20.72
N GLU A 63 7.77 2.33 21.09
CA GLU A 63 7.31 1.18 21.86
C GLU A 63 7.56 -0.16 21.16
N LEU A 64 7.67 -0.12 19.82
CA LEU A 64 7.94 -1.30 19.00
C LEU A 64 9.34 -1.29 18.40
N GLY A 65 10.25 -0.48 18.98
CA GLY A 65 11.66 -0.44 18.59
C GLY A 65 12.05 0.69 17.65
N GLY A 66 11.12 1.44 17.09
CA GLY A 66 11.40 2.61 16.26
C GLY A 66 12.12 2.35 14.96
N GLY A 67 12.17 1.09 14.51
CA GLY A 67 12.90 0.73 13.28
C GLY A 67 12.16 1.08 12.00
N ASP A 68 12.92 1.27 10.93
CA ASP A 68 12.39 1.56 9.61
C ASP A 68 12.34 0.29 8.76
N MET A 69 11.23 0.08 8.05
CA MET A 69 11.06 -1.02 7.11
C MET A 69 10.80 -0.41 5.74
N TYR A 70 11.62 -0.80 4.75
CA TYR A 70 11.51 -0.26 3.40
C TYR A 70 10.74 -1.22 2.50
N GLY A 71 10.05 -0.65 1.52
CA GLY A 71 9.33 -1.42 0.51
C GLY A 71 9.38 -0.70 -0.83
N THR A 72 9.29 -1.49 -1.90
CA THR A 72 9.22 -0.95 -3.25
C THR A 72 7.92 -1.37 -3.91
N TRP A 73 7.35 -0.47 -4.71
CA TRP A 73 6.18 -0.71 -5.54
C TRP A 73 6.63 -0.55 -7.00
N SER A 74 6.83 -1.67 -7.70
CA SER A 74 7.29 -1.66 -9.09
C SER A 74 6.08 -1.73 -10.01
N TYR A 75 5.82 -0.69 -10.76
CA TYR A 75 4.57 -0.53 -11.52
C TYR A 75 4.60 -1.30 -12.82
N THR A 76 3.58 -2.13 -13.03
CA THR A 76 3.38 -2.90 -14.25
C THR A 76 2.21 -2.40 -15.08
N GLU A 77 1.27 -1.67 -14.45
CA GLU A 77 0.17 -1.04 -15.16
C GLU A 77 -0.18 0.28 -14.45
N VAL A 78 -0.32 1.34 -15.23
CA VAL A 78 -0.77 2.65 -14.72
C VAL A 78 -1.77 3.21 -15.72
N THR A 79 -3.04 3.20 -15.34
CA THR A 79 -4.13 3.80 -16.12
C THR A 79 -4.66 4.98 -15.31
N PRO A 80 -4.35 6.22 -15.71
CA PRO A 80 -4.66 7.39 -14.89
C PRO A 80 -6.11 7.41 -14.41
N TYR A 81 -6.22 7.67 -13.12
CA TYR A 81 -7.47 7.84 -12.39
C TYR A 81 -8.36 6.60 -12.28
N SER A 82 -7.90 5.42 -12.78
CA SER A 82 -8.71 4.21 -12.74
C SER A 82 -8.00 2.98 -12.17
N ARG A 83 -6.71 2.78 -12.47
CA ARG A 83 -6.07 1.51 -12.09
C ARG A 83 -4.55 1.64 -11.96
N ILE A 84 -4.01 1.07 -10.87
CA ILE A 84 -2.58 0.91 -10.65
C ILE A 84 -2.32 -0.55 -10.32
N VAL A 85 -1.35 -1.17 -11.00
CA VAL A 85 -0.88 -2.52 -10.65
C VAL A 85 0.61 -2.43 -10.39
N TYR A 86 1.04 -2.98 -9.26
CA TYR A 86 2.46 -3.03 -8.94
C TYR A 86 2.81 -4.33 -8.21
N VAL A 87 4.09 -4.65 -8.25
CA VAL A 87 4.66 -5.73 -7.46
C VAL A 87 5.27 -5.10 -6.21
N PHE A 88 4.85 -5.58 -5.04
CA PHE A 88 5.40 -5.15 -3.77
C PHE A 88 6.55 -6.05 -3.36
N ASN A 89 7.68 -5.44 -2.99
CA ASN A 89 8.80 -6.15 -2.38
C ASN A 89 9.25 -5.41 -1.13
N PHE A 90 9.63 -6.15 -0.10
CA PHE A 90 10.41 -5.56 0.98
C PHE A 90 11.80 -5.21 0.42
N ALA A 91 12.42 -4.20 1.01
CA ALA A 91 13.66 -3.67 0.47
C ALA A 91 14.58 -3.15 1.58
N ASP A 92 15.87 -2.98 1.22
CA ASP A 92 16.80 -2.24 2.05
C ASP A 92 16.67 -0.73 1.74
N PRO A 93 17.38 0.14 2.47
CA PRO A 93 17.27 1.59 2.24
C PRO A 93 17.64 2.06 0.85
N GLN A 94 18.40 1.25 0.08
CA GLN A 94 18.77 1.54 -1.30
C GLN A 94 17.77 0.99 -2.31
N GLY A 95 16.71 0.30 -1.85
CA GLY A 95 15.70 -0.27 -2.70
C GLY A 95 16.04 -1.65 -3.26
N ASN A 96 17.05 -2.31 -2.70
CA ASN A 96 17.37 -3.69 -3.10
C ASN A 96 16.38 -4.65 -2.47
N ARG A 97 15.90 -5.61 -3.27
CA ARG A 97 14.88 -6.56 -2.85
C ARG A 97 15.33 -7.44 -1.69
N LEU A 98 14.48 -7.57 -0.68
CA LEU A 98 14.65 -8.49 0.44
C LEU A 98 13.42 -9.40 0.50
N VAL A 99 13.61 -10.66 0.88
CA VAL A 99 12.47 -11.58 1.02
C VAL A 99 12.01 -11.61 2.49
N PRO A 100 10.70 -11.79 2.74
CA PRO A 100 10.16 -11.76 4.10
C PRO A 100 10.84 -12.73 5.06
N ALA A 101 11.20 -13.92 4.58
CA ALA A 101 11.87 -14.91 5.42
C ALA A 101 13.19 -14.40 5.98
N ASP A 102 13.95 -13.63 5.21
CA ASP A 102 15.23 -13.08 5.64
C ASP A 102 15.06 -11.95 6.67
N LEU A 103 13.85 -11.40 6.77
CA LEU A 103 13.52 -10.33 7.71
C LEU A 103 12.87 -10.87 8.99
N GLY A 104 12.78 -12.20 9.13
CA GLY A 104 12.15 -12.80 10.29
C GLY A 104 10.66 -12.62 10.37
N MET A 105 10.01 -12.39 9.25
CA MET A 105 8.56 -12.17 9.20
C MET A 105 7.81 -13.49 9.32
N PRO A 106 6.53 -13.45 9.78
CA PRO A 106 5.70 -14.65 9.81
C PRO A 106 5.58 -15.29 8.43
N PRO A 107 5.45 -16.62 8.36
CA PRO A 107 5.29 -17.29 7.07
C PRO A 107 3.97 -16.93 6.41
N GLY A 108 3.92 -17.02 5.09
CA GLY A 108 2.71 -16.81 4.31
C GLY A 108 2.66 -15.48 3.56
N ILE A 109 3.62 -14.58 3.78
CA ILE A 109 3.72 -13.33 3.04
C ILE A 109 4.42 -13.62 1.72
N PRO A 110 3.85 -13.21 0.56
CA PRO A 110 4.49 -13.48 -0.72
C PRO A 110 5.78 -12.68 -0.90
N ASP A 111 6.76 -13.27 -1.59
CA ASP A 111 8.03 -12.61 -1.88
C ASP A 111 7.85 -11.46 -2.90
N ASP A 112 6.98 -11.67 -3.89
CA ASP A 112 6.70 -10.70 -4.94
C ASP A 112 5.18 -10.58 -5.05
N GLY A 113 4.59 -9.81 -4.15
CA GLY A 113 3.13 -9.68 -4.08
C GLY A 113 2.59 -8.74 -5.14
N GLN A 114 1.66 -9.21 -5.98
CA GLN A 114 0.98 -8.32 -6.90
C GLN A 114 -0.14 -7.59 -6.17
N HIS A 115 -0.11 -6.25 -6.26
CA HIS A 115 -1.13 -5.40 -5.67
C HIS A 115 -1.87 -4.66 -6.80
N VAL A 116 -3.18 -4.57 -6.66
CA VAL A 116 -4.05 -3.90 -7.65
C VAL A 116 -4.87 -2.85 -6.91
N VAL A 117 -4.81 -1.61 -7.39
CA VAL A 117 -5.61 -0.52 -6.86
C VAL A 117 -6.53 -0.02 -7.97
N THR A 118 -7.83 0.01 -7.70
CA THR A 118 -8.81 0.51 -8.67
C THR A 118 -9.59 1.69 -8.08
N PHE A 119 -9.99 2.60 -8.96
CA PHE A 119 -10.75 3.79 -8.62
C PHE A 119 -11.98 3.83 -9.52
N VAL A 120 -13.17 3.79 -8.92
CA VAL A 120 -14.43 3.77 -9.65
C VAL A 120 -15.32 4.90 -9.14
N GLU A 121 -15.88 5.70 -10.05
CA GLU A 121 -16.85 6.72 -9.66
C GLU A 121 -18.05 6.07 -8.96
N ALA A 122 -18.43 6.64 -7.81
CA ALA A 122 -19.52 6.12 -6.99
C ALA A 122 -20.58 7.19 -6.75
N GLY A 123 -20.84 8.00 -7.77
CA GLY A 123 -21.75 9.13 -7.70
C GLY A 123 -21.00 10.45 -7.87
N ALA A 124 -21.71 11.57 -7.82
CA ALA A 124 -21.11 12.88 -8.02
C ALA A 124 -20.05 13.16 -6.96
N ARG A 125 -18.81 13.40 -7.40
CA ARG A 125 -17.67 13.73 -6.55
C ARG A 125 -17.40 12.68 -5.47
N ARG A 126 -17.58 11.40 -5.82
CA ARG A 126 -17.29 10.26 -4.92
C ARG A 126 -16.56 9.17 -5.68
N THR A 127 -15.67 8.50 -5.00
CA THR A 127 -14.86 7.42 -5.60
C THR A 127 -14.81 6.24 -4.65
N THR A 128 -15.05 5.03 -5.18
CA THR A 128 -14.76 3.81 -4.46
C THR A 128 -13.39 3.32 -4.90
N MET A 129 -12.47 3.25 -3.96
CA MET A 129 -11.14 2.69 -4.15
C MET A 129 -11.12 1.27 -3.59
N THR A 130 -10.57 0.33 -4.35
CA THR A 130 -10.36 -1.04 -3.88
C THR A 130 -8.90 -1.39 -4.03
N VAL A 131 -8.31 -1.93 -2.97
CA VAL A 131 -6.94 -2.44 -2.98
C VAL A 131 -7.02 -3.95 -2.81
N VAL A 132 -6.38 -4.69 -3.73
CA VAL A 132 -6.27 -6.14 -3.65
C VAL A 132 -4.80 -6.51 -3.58
N GLU A 133 -4.41 -7.30 -2.59
CA GLU A 133 -3.05 -7.83 -2.47
C GLU A 133 -3.13 -9.34 -2.63
N HIS A 134 -2.49 -9.86 -3.66
CA HIS A 134 -2.58 -11.27 -4.02
C HIS A 134 -1.43 -12.11 -3.44
N GLY A 135 -1.70 -13.39 -3.24
CA GLY A 135 -0.64 -14.37 -3.11
C GLY A 135 -0.26 -14.79 -1.69
N TYR A 136 -1.00 -14.38 -0.68
CA TYR A 136 -0.75 -14.86 0.68
C TYR A 136 -1.02 -16.36 0.75
N THR A 137 -0.11 -17.11 1.35
CA THR A 137 -0.23 -18.58 1.43
C THR A 137 -0.75 -19.04 2.77
N ARG A 138 -0.95 -18.12 3.72
CA ARG A 138 -1.56 -18.39 5.01
C ARG A 138 -2.59 -17.33 5.35
N GLU A 139 -3.72 -17.81 5.87
CA GLU A 139 -4.81 -16.91 6.24
C GLU A 139 -4.41 -15.91 7.32
N GLU A 140 -3.61 -16.37 8.31
CA GLU A 140 -3.14 -15.50 9.40
C GLU A 140 -2.28 -14.34 8.87
N ALA A 141 -1.42 -14.61 7.89
CA ALA A 141 -0.60 -13.56 7.28
C ALA A 141 -1.46 -12.56 6.50
N ARG A 142 -2.45 -13.08 5.74
CA ARG A 142 -3.42 -12.25 5.04
C ARG A 142 -4.18 -11.35 6.02
N ASP A 143 -4.66 -11.92 7.12
CA ASP A 143 -5.48 -11.19 8.08
C ASP A 143 -4.69 -10.05 8.75
N LEU A 144 -3.42 -10.31 9.09
CA LEU A 144 -2.55 -9.28 9.66
C LEU A 144 -2.29 -8.14 8.67
N SER A 145 -2.02 -8.49 7.42
CA SER A 145 -1.78 -7.48 6.37
C SER A 145 -3.05 -6.69 6.08
N GLN A 146 -4.19 -7.34 6.04
CA GLN A 146 -5.47 -6.67 5.83
C GLN A 146 -5.77 -5.67 6.94
N ALA A 147 -5.56 -6.07 8.19
CA ALA A 147 -5.77 -5.17 9.33
C ALA A 147 -4.87 -3.94 9.24
N GLY A 148 -3.60 -4.13 8.87
CA GLY A 148 -2.67 -3.01 8.68
C GLY A 148 -3.07 -2.10 7.54
N LEU A 149 -3.48 -2.67 6.42
CA LEU A 149 -3.93 -1.88 5.27
C LEU A 149 -5.20 -1.09 5.58
N GLU A 150 -6.14 -1.69 6.31
CA GLU A 150 -7.35 -0.96 6.72
C GLU A 150 -7.01 0.29 7.53
N GLN A 151 -6.01 0.19 8.41
CA GLN A 151 -5.55 1.35 9.19
C GLN A 151 -4.88 2.40 8.29
N CYS A 152 -4.09 1.98 7.30
CA CYS A 152 -3.52 2.88 6.30
C CYS A 152 -4.64 3.62 5.54
N VAL A 153 -5.67 2.89 5.14
CA VAL A 153 -6.80 3.47 4.40
C VAL A 153 -7.62 4.41 5.28
N ASP A 154 -7.73 4.14 6.59
CA ASP A 154 -8.36 5.08 7.52
C ASP A 154 -7.59 6.41 7.53
N LYS A 155 -6.27 6.36 7.55
CA LYS A 155 -5.44 7.56 7.47
C LYS A 155 -5.60 8.28 6.13
N MET A 156 -5.72 7.51 5.05
CA MET A 156 -5.97 8.06 3.71
C MET A 156 -7.33 8.78 3.67
N ALA A 157 -8.35 8.17 4.25
CA ALA A 157 -9.69 8.78 4.31
C ALA A 157 -9.66 10.13 5.01
N ALA A 158 -8.84 10.27 6.05
CA ALA A 158 -8.69 11.54 6.77
C ALA A 158 -8.14 12.66 5.89
N ILE A 159 -7.33 12.34 4.89
CA ILE A 159 -6.81 13.34 3.94
C ILE A 159 -7.96 14.02 3.19
N PHE A 160 -8.98 13.24 2.82
CA PHE A 160 -10.08 13.72 1.99
C PHE A 160 -11.26 14.31 2.78
N THR A 161 -11.28 14.10 4.10
CA THR A 161 -12.37 14.58 4.94
C THR A 161 -11.95 15.73 5.85
N SER A 162 -10.65 16.01 5.94
CA SER A 162 -10.14 17.14 6.73
C SER A 162 -10.31 18.45 5.94
N PRO A 163 -10.75 19.55 6.59
CA PRO A 163 -10.82 20.84 5.95
C PRO A 163 -9.46 21.40 5.57
#